data_a6d2c3f3eb6e75d4a3326f20202d1189
#
_entry.id   a6d2c3f3eb6e75d4a3326f20202d1189
#
_cell.length_a   1.000
_cell.length_b   1.000
_cell.length_c   1.000
_cell.angle_alpha   90.00
_cell.angle_beta   90.00
_cell.angle_gamma   90.00
#
_symmetry.space_group_name_H-M   'P 1'
#
loop_
_entity.id
_entity.type
_entity.pdbx_description
1 polymer ?
#
loop_
_entity_poly.entity_id
_entity_poly.type
_entity_poly.pdbx_seq_one_letter_code
_entity_poly.pdbx_strand_id
1 'polypeptide(L)'
;IKDFPGQENDYIDFIRIACHPDKIKETLSIAENLYDKGYEIFVQLMDISNIDNFGYKILEKWTCKNILKSLYCADSYGIITPLDLEKTFIKLKTADYQNISFHGHNNSNLALKNSLTAIKLGAYSVDITLNGIGRGGGNLNAAELLNILNNFSAKHYNQLSEEYAEIFKE
;
A
#
# COMPACT_ATOMS: atom_id res chain seq x y z
N ILE A 1 -5.67 -5.40 -20.26
CA ILE A 1 -4.72 -6.50 -19.98
C ILE A 1 -4.16 -7.11 -21.26
N LYS A 2 -4.92 -7.15 -22.36
CA LYS A 2 -4.40 -7.65 -23.66
C LYS A 2 -3.17 -6.86 -24.14
N ASP A 3 -3.06 -5.60 -23.75
CA ASP A 3 -2.02 -4.67 -24.18
C ASP A 3 -0.77 -4.66 -23.28
N PHE A 4 -0.78 -5.40 -22.15
CA PHE A 4 0.40 -5.57 -21.35
C PHE A 4 1.31 -6.63 -22.00
N PRO A 5 2.54 -6.26 -22.42
CA PRO A 5 3.50 -7.23 -22.95
C PRO A 5 3.89 -8.25 -21.87
N GLY A 6 4.51 -9.37 -22.26
CA GLY A 6 5.24 -10.19 -21.32
C GLY A 6 6.44 -9.42 -20.78
N GLN A 7 6.92 -9.79 -19.58
CA GLN A 7 8.11 -9.19 -18.98
C GLN A 7 9.40 -9.65 -19.71
N GLU A 8 9.45 -9.43 -20.99
CA GLU A 8 10.66 -9.71 -21.82
C GLU A 8 11.59 -8.48 -21.91
N ASN A 9 11.12 -7.32 -21.42
CA ASN A 9 11.83 -6.07 -21.45
C ASN A 9 12.06 -5.58 -20.01
N ASP A 10 13.30 -5.33 -19.64
CA ASP A 10 13.80 -4.93 -18.31
C ASP A 10 13.32 -3.54 -17.82
N TYR A 11 12.20 -3.02 -18.29
CA TYR A 11 11.73 -1.68 -17.92
C TYR A 11 10.75 -1.62 -16.77
N ILE A 12 10.03 -2.71 -16.49
CA ILE A 12 9.03 -2.78 -15.42
C ILE A 12 9.22 -4.09 -14.66
N ASP A 13 9.61 -4.00 -13.41
CA ASP A 13 9.83 -5.17 -12.55
C ASP A 13 8.54 -5.60 -11.86
N PHE A 14 7.70 -4.65 -11.46
CA PHE A 14 6.49 -4.92 -10.68
C PHE A 14 5.31 -4.05 -11.08
N ILE A 15 4.12 -4.55 -10.79
CA ILE A 15 2.86 -3.84 -10.99
C ILE A 15 2.09 -3.80 -9.67
N ARG A 16 1.68 -2.58 -9.25
CA ARG A 16 0.74 -2.40 -8.14
C ARG A 16 -0.64 -2.08 -8.68
N ILE A 17 -1.59 -2.97 -8.46
CA ILE A 17 -2.95 -2.86 -8.96
C ILE A 17 -3.82 -2.23 -7.87
N ALA A 18 -4.42 -1.06 -8.16
CA ALA A 18 -5.42 -0.45 -7.28
C ALA A 18 -6.74 -1.26 -7.35
N CYS A 19 -7.25 -1.64 -6.20
CA CYS A 19 -8.40 -2.51 -6.04
C CYS A 19 -9.49 -1.82 -5.21
N HIS A 20 -10.55 -1.39 -5.83
CA HIS A 20 -11.74 -0.92 -5.11
C HIS A 20 -12.48 -2.08 -4.44
N PRO A 21 -13.19 -1.84 -3.30
CA PRO A 21 -13.90 -2.87 -2.56
C PRO A 21 -14.90 -3.69 -3.39
N ASP A 22 -15.56 -3.07 -4.36
CA ASP A 22 -16.52 -3.71 -5.28
C ASP A 22 -15.85 -4.48 -6.44
N LYS A 23 -14.53 -4.36 -6.62
CA LYS A 23 -13.75 -4.93 -7.73
C LYS A 23 -12.76 -6.00 -7.31
N ILE A 24 -12.82 -6.49 -6.07
CA ILE A 24 -11.84 -7.44 -5.53
C ILE A 24 -11.69 -8.66 -6.44
N LYS A 25 -12.79 -9.31 -6.82
CA LYS A 25 -12.74 -10.53 -7.64
C LYS A 25 -12.11 -10.29 -9.02
N GLU A 26 -12.47 -9.18 -9.66
CA GLU A 26 -11.92 -8.79 -10.97
C GLU A 26 -10.42 -8.48 -10.85
N THR A 27 -10.03 -7.72 -9.83
CA THR A 27 -8.64 -7.36 -9.57
C THR A 27 -7.76 -8.59 -9.32
N LEU A 28 -8.24 -9.56 -8.56
CA LEU A 28 -7.49 -10.79 -8.30
C LEU A 28 -7.27 -11.61 -9.58
N SER A 29 -8.27 -11.67 -10.47
CA SER A 29 -8.10 -12.30 -11.80
C SER A 29 -7.10 -11.54 -12.69
N ILE A 30 -7.07 -10.20 -12.59
CA ILE A 30 -6.05 -9.38 -13.27
C ILE A 30 -4.66 -9.69 -12.70
N ALA A 31 -4.53 -9.83 -11.39
CA ALA A 31 -3.27 -10.16 -10.72
C ALA A 31 -2.70 -11.50 -11.22
N GLU A 32 -3.54 -12.54 -11.32
CA GLU A 32 -3.14 -13.84 -11.87
C GLU A 32 -2.63 -13.72 -13.30
N ASN A 33 -3.38 -13.02 -14.17
CA ASN A 33 -2.98 -12.83 -15.56
C ASN A 33 -1.66 -12.06 -15.76
N LEU A 34 -1.38 -11.09 -14.89
CA LEU A 34 -0.13 -10.31 -14.95
C LEU A 34 1.04 -11.10 -14.35
N TYR A 35 0.78 -11.90 -13.31
CA TYR A 35 1.76 -12.83 -12.75
C TYR A 35 2.21 -13.86 -13.79
N ASP A 36 1.27 -14.43 -14.55
CA ASP A 36 1.56 -15.39 -15.62
C ASP A 36 2.39 -14.77 -16.75
N LYS A 37 2.40 -13.44 -16.87
CA LYS A 37 3.27 -12.69 -17.78
C LYS A 37 4.65 -12.37 -17.21
N GLY A 38 4.94 -12.78 -15.97
CA GLY A 38 6.24 -12.69 -15.32
C GLY A 38 6.42 -11.48 -14.39
N TYR A 39 5.40 -10.62 -14.20
CA TYR A 39 5.52 -9.46 -13.31
C TYR A 39 5.46 -9.84 -11.83
N GLU A 40 6.22 -9.15 -10.97
CA GLU A 40 5.94 -9.12 -9.53
C GLU A 40 4.64 -8.35 -9.28
N ILE A 41 3.73 -8.92 -8.49
CA ILE A 41 2.39 -8.34 -8.30
C ILE A 41 2.19 -7.84 -6.88
N PHE A 42 1.74 -6.59 -6.79
CA PHE A 42 1.18 -6.00 -5.58
C PHE A 42 -0.30 -5.68 -5.84
N VAL A 43 -1.15 -5.94 -4.88
CA VAL A 43 -2.55 -5.48 -4.92
C VAL A 43 -2.75 -4.48 -3.79
N GLN A 44 -3.29 -3.31 -4.11
CA GLN A 44 -3.62 -2.27 -3.13
C GLN A 44 -5.13 -2.20 -2.94
N LEU A 45 -5.61 -2.79 -1.83
CA LEU A 45 -6.99 -2.66 -1.39
C LEU A 45 -7.25 -1.20 -1.02
N MET A 46 -7.96 -0.49 -1.88
CA MET A 46 -8.41 0.88 -1.64
C MET A 46 -9.52 0.87 -0.61
N ASP A 47 -9.64 1.98 0.15
CA ASP A 47 -10.78 2.21 1.04
C ASP A 47 -11.09 1.02 1.96
N ILE A 48 -10.06 0.54 2.67
CA ILE A 48 -10.17 -0.65 3.53
C ILE A 48 -11.23 -0.52 4.62
N SER A 49 -11.64 0.71 4.97
CA SER A 49 -12.72 0.99 5.91
C SER A 49 -14.10 0.53 5.41
N ASN A 50 -14.27 0.42 4.09
CA ASN A 50 -15.53 0.06 3.44
C ASN A 50 -15.55 -1.36 2.84
N ILE A 51 -14.52 -2.17 3.07
CA ILE A 51 -14.54 -3.57 2.65
C ILE A 51 -15.54 -4.34 3.54
N ASP A 52 -16.59 -4.80 2.93
CA ASP A 52 -17.65 -5.56 3.61
C ASP A 52 -17.27 -7.04 3.86
N ASN A 53 -18.13 -7.76 4.53
CA ASN A 53 -17.90 -9.18 4.80
C ASN A 53 -17.86 -10.04 3.53
N PHE A 54 -18.50 -9.61 2.45
CA PHE A 54 -18.45 -10.32 1.16
C PHE A 54 -17.09 -10.15 0.51
N GLY A 55 -16.55 -8.92 0.47
CA GLY A 55 -15.20 -8.66 -0.02
C GLY A 55 -14.14 -9.45 0.74
N TYR A 56 -14.22 -9.50 2.07
CA TYR A 56 -13.31 -10.33 2.86
C TYR A 56 -13.45 -11.83 2.59
N LYS A 57 -14.65 -12.35 2.34
CA LYS A 57 -14.83 -13.76 1.93
C LYS A 57 -14.21 -14.08 0.57
N ILE A 58 -14.21 -13.11 -0.36
CA ILE A 58 -13.50 -13.28 -1.64
C ILE A 58 -11.99 -13.40 -1.40
N LEU A 59 -11.42 -12.49 -0.60
CA LEU A 59 -10.00 -12.51 -0.24
C LEU A 59 -9.62 -13.82 0.48
N GLU A 60 -10.42 -14.28 1.43
CA GLU A 60 -10.19 -15.52 2.17
C GLU A 60 -10.16 -16.76 1.26
N LYS A 61 -11.14 -16.85 0.34
CA LYS A 61 -11.31 -18.01 -0.56
C LYS A 61 -10.34 -18.02 -1.74
N TRP A 62 -9.71 -16.90 -2.05
CA TRP A 62 -8.76 -16.85 -3.14
C TRP A 62 -7.52 -17.70 -2.84
N THR A 63 -7.18 -18.61 -3.73
CA THR A 63 -6.15 -19.64 -3.51
C THR A 63 -4.75 -19.21 -3.96
N CYS A 64 -4.64 -18.23 -4.87
CA CYS A 64 -3.37 -17.83 -5.46
C CYS A 64 -2.64 -16.72 -4.65
N LYS A 65 -2.79 -16.68 -3.32
CA LYS A 65 -2.22 -15.61 -2.47
C LYS A 65 -0.70 -15.50 -2.56
N ASN A 66 -0.05 -16.62 -2.83
CA ASN A 66 1.40 -16.72 -2.97
C ASN A 66 2.00 -15.99 -4.17
N ILE A 67 1.16 -15.63 -5.17
CA ILE A 67 1.63 -14.82 -6.30
C ILE A 67 1.82 -13.34 -5.93
N LEU A 68 1.18 -12.88 -4.84
CA LEU A 68 1.35 -11.50 -4.40
C LEU A 68 2.66 -11.31 -3.65
N LYS A 69 3.45 -10.37 -4.10
CA LYS A 69 4.60 -9.88 -3.34
C LYS A 69 4.13 -9.24 -2.03
N SER A 70 3.05 -8.46 -2.09
CA SER A 70 2.35 -7.93 -0.92
C SER A 70 0.93 -7.48 -1.24
N LEU A 71 0.04 -7.59 -0.24
CA LEU A 71 -1.30 -7.01 -0.24
C LEU A 71 -1.28 -5.72 0.58
N TYR A 72 -1.50 -4.58 -0.07
CA TYR A 72 -1.57 -3.29 0.60
C TYR A 72 -2.96 -3.01 1.17
N CYS A 73 -3.00 -2.55 2.40
CA CYS A 73 -4.16 -1.95 3.04
C CYS A 73 -4.07 -0.43 2.88
N ALA A 74 -4.95 0.19 2.07
CA ALA A 74 -4.96 1.63 1.87
C ALA A 74 -6.10 2.29 2.64
N ASP A 75 -5.75 3.14 3.61
CA ASP A 75 -6.67 4.07 4.28
C ASP A 75 -6.91 5.29 3.38
N SER A 76 -7.72 5.10 2.33
CA SER A 76 -7.93 6.09 1.27
C SER A 76 -8.53 7.41 1.75
N TYR A 77 -9.21 7.42 2.87
CA TYR A 77 -9.83 8.61 3.47
C TYR A 77 -9.08 9.12 4.71
N GLY A 78 -8.06 8.43 5.17
CA GLY A 78 -7.29 8.81 6.36
C GLY A 78 -8.11 8.83 7.63
N ILE A 79 -9.06 7.88 7.78
CA ILE A 79 -10.03 7.83 8.89
C ILE A 79 -9.92 6.57 9.75
N ILE A 80 -9.16 5.57 9.31
CA ILE A 80 -9.03 4.32 10.05
C ILE A 80 -8.28 4.55 11.37
N THR A 81 -8.77 3.91 12.44
CA THR A 81 -8.06 3.96 13.72
C THR A 81 -7.00 2.86 13.79
N PRO A 82 -5.98 2.99 14.66
CA PRO A 82 -4.99 1.92 14.89
C PRO A 82 -5.63 0.58 15.26
N LEU A 83 -6.72 0.60 16.04
CA LEU A 83 -7.45 -0.61 16.43
C LEU A 83 -8.14 -1.27 15.24
N ASP A 84 -8.73 -0.50 14.33
CA ASP A 84 -9.39 -1.05 13.15
C ASP A 84 -8.37 -1.56 12.13
N LEU A 85 -7.22 -0.90 12.03
CA LEU A 85 -6.08 -1.40 11.25
C LEU A 85 -5.58 -2.74 11.79
N GLU A 86 -5.43 -2.87 13.11
CA GLU A 86 -5.04 -4.12 13.76
C GLU A 86 -6.01 -5.25 13.45
N LYS A 87 -7.33 -5.01 13.57
CA LYS A 87 -8.38 -5.99 13.20
C LYS A 87 -8.26 -6.41 11.72
N THR A 88 -8.00 -5.45 10.83
CA THR A 88 -7.81 -5.70 9.40
C THR A 88 -6.60 -6.60 9.15
N PHE A 89 -5.46 -6.29 9.78
CA PHE A 89 -4.24 -7.11 9.66
C PHE A 89 -4.45 -8.52 10.19
N ILE A 90 -5.07 -8.68 11.37
CA ILE A 90 -5.38 -10.00 11.94
C ILE A 90 -6.27 -10.78 10.97
N LYS A 91 -7.31 -10.16 10.42
CA LYS A 91 -8.24 -10.81 9.49
C LYS A 91 -7.55 -11.30 8.22
N LEU A 92 -6.66 -10.48 7.64
CA LEU A 92 -5.90 -10.87 6.46
C LEU A 92 -4.85 -11.94 6.76
N LYS A 93 -4.15 -11.86 7.90
CA LYS A 93 -3.22 -12.90 8.33
C LYS A 93 -3.93 -14.24 8.57
N THR A 94 -5.13 -14.22 9.17
CA THR A 94 -5.96 -15.42 9.35
C THR A 94 -6.41 -16.01 8.01
N ALA A 95 -6.57 -15.16 7.00
CA ALA A 95 -6.85 -15.57 5.61
C ALA A 95 -5.58 -15.96 4.83
N ASP A 96 -4.43 -16.17 5.52
CA ASP A 96 -3.15 -16.64 4.98
C ASP A 96 -2.42 -15.67 4.04
N TYR A 97 -2.65 -14.35 4.18
CA TYR A 97 -1.81 -13.34 3.53
C TYR A 97 -0.51 -13.15 4.33
N GLN A 98 0.63 -13.57 3.77
CA GLN A 98 1.93 -13.53 4.45
C GLN A 98 2.50 -12.11 4.50
N ASN A 99 2.47 -11.42 3.38
CA ASN A 99 3.00 -10.06 3.22
C ASN A 99 1.86 -9.05 3.13
N ILE A 100 1.66 -8.28 4.20
CA ILE A 100 0.67 -7.20 4.25
C ILE A 100 1.42 -5.89 4.38
N SER A 101 1.08 -4.91 3.55
CA SER A 101 1.65 -3.56 3.57
C SER A 101 0.60 -2.52 3.92
N PHE A 102 1.02 -1.31 4.25
CA PHE A 102 0.11 -0.23 4.61
C PHE A 102 0.40 1.05 3.82
N HIS A 103 -0.68 1.70 3.37
CA HIS A 103 -0.68 3.03 2.78
C HIS A 103 -1.67 3.91 3.53
N GLY A 104 -1.19 4.96 4.19
CA GLY A 104 -2.02 5.82 5.05
C GLY A 104 -2.12 7.24 4.55
N HIS A 105 -3.37 7.73 4.32
CA HIS A 105 -3.64 9.16 4.21
C HIS A 105 -3.75 9.81 5.59
N ASN A 106 -3.48 11.12 5.65
CA ASN A 106 -3.31 11.86 6.93
C ASN A 106 -4.47 12.81 7.25
N ASN A 107 -5.66 12.57 6.70
CA ASN A 107 -6.81 13.46 6.90
C ASN A 107 -7.22 13.62 8.38
N SER A 108 -7.05 12.58 9.19
CA SER A 108 -7.31 12.61 10.63
C SER A 108 -6.04 12.70 11.49
N ASN A 109 -4.89 13.04 10.89
CA ASN A 109 -3.58 13.07 11.55
C ASN A 109 -3.17 11.71 12.17
N LEU A 110 -3.61 10.61 11.56
CA LEU A 110 -3.34 9.26 12.05
C LEU A 110 -2.35 8.48 11.17
N ALA A 111 -1.89 9.03 10.04
CA ALA A 111 -1.02 8.30 9.12
C ALA A 111 0.24 7.75 9.80
N LEU A 112 0.94 8.58 10.58
CA LEU A 112 2.12 8.16 11.34
C LEU A 112 1.79 7.07 12.37
N LYS A 113 0.75 7.28 13.17
CA LYS A 113 0.34 6.33 14.22
C LYS A 113 -0.08 4.99 13.62
N ASN A 114 -0.84 5.01 12.54
CA ASN A 114 -1.26 3.80 11.83
C ASN A 114 -0.07 3.09 11.20
N SER A 115 0.86 3.81 10.60
CA SER A 115 2.07 3.21 10.01
C SER A 115 2.96 2.56 11.06
N LEU A 116 3.15 3.19 12.22
CA LEU A 116 3.86 2.58 13.35
C LEU A 116 3.13 1.34 13.89
N THR A 117 1.80 1.36 13.89
CA THR A 117 0.99 0.20 14.24
C THR A 117 1.19 -0.92 13.21
N ALA A 118 1.12 -0.62 11.91
CA ALA A 118 1.39 -1.59 10.84
C ALA A 118 2.79 -2.23 10.98
N ILE A 119 3.82 -1.43 11.23
CA ILE A 119 5.20 -1.91 11.47
C ILE A 119 5.25 -2.87 12.66
N LYS A 120 4.62 -2.52 13.79
CA LYS A 120 4.53 -3.40 14.97
C LYS A 120 3.82 -4.72 14.68
N LEU A 121 2.82 -4.69 13.80
CA LEU A 121 2.09 -5.87 13.34
C LEU A 121 2.88 -6.70 12.32
N GLY A 122 4.09 -6.28 11.96
CA GLY A 122 4.95 -6.95 10.98
C GLY A 122 4.54 -6.67 9.55
N ALA A 123 4.21 -5.43 9.23
CA ALA A 123 3.98 -5.01 7.85
C ALA A 123 5.22 -5.27 6.99
N TYR A 124 5.02 -5.77 5.78
CA TYR A 124 6.08 -5.97 4.78
C TYR A 124 6.69 -4.63 4.35
N SER A 125 5.85 -3.60 4.15
CA SER A 125 6.28 -2.23 3.88
C SER A 125 5.20 -1.22 4.30
N VAL A 126 5.61 0.05 4.42
CA VAL A 126 4.72 1.19 4.56
C VAL A 126 5.09 2.25 3.52
N ASP A 127 4.08 2.87 2.92
CA ASP A 127 4.29 3.95 1.96
C ASP A 127 4.49 5.28 2.68
N ILE A 128 5.45 6.05 2.19
CA ILE A 128 5.76 7.42 2.64
C ILE A 128 5.91 8.33 1.44
N THR A 129 5.72 9.63 1.63
CA THR A 129 6.01 10.63 0.59
C THR A 129 6.89 11.74 1.14
N LEU A 130 7.68 12.36 0.27
CA LEU A 130 8.42 13.57 0.61
C LEU A 130 7.43 14.66 1.06
N ASN A 131 7.72 15.28 2.20
CA ASN A 131 6.90 16.32 2.80
C ASN A 131 5.42 15.97 3.03
N GLY A 132 5.06 14.69 3.01
CA GLY A 132 3.68 14.24 3.20
C GLY A 132 2.75 14.59 2.02
N ILE A 133 3.29 14.84 0.83
CA ILE A 133 2.49 15.24 -0.35
C ILE A 133 1.49 14.13 -0.70
N GLY A 134 0.23 14.53 -0.87
CA GLY A 134 -0.87 13.66 -1.22
C GLY A 134 -2.20 14.40 -1.27
N ARG A 135 -3.27 13.75 -1.66
CA ARG A 135 -4.61 14.34 -1.68
C ARG A 135 -5.13 14.60 -0.27
N GLY A 136 -6.02 15.59 -0.13
CA GLY A 136 -6.66 15.92 1.14
C GLY A 136 -5.67 16.34 2.21
N GLY A 137 -5.61 15.63 3.33
CA GLY A 137 -4.65 15.85 4.41
C GLY A 137 -3.23 15.37 4.14
N GLY A 138 -2.95 14.92 2.92
CA GLY A 138 -1.65 14.37 2.52
C GLY A 138 -1.50 12.88 2.85
N ASN A 139 -0.28 12.41 2.67
CA ASN A 139 0.18 11.07 3.02
C ASN A 139 1.07 11.11 4.27
N LEU A 140 1.59 9.97 4.68
CA LEU A 140 2.62 9.90 5.72
C LEU A 140 3.89 10.65 5.26
N ASN A 141 4.33 11.60 6.09
CA ASN A 141 5.58 12.33 5.84
C ASN A 141 6.79 11.42 6.12
N ALA A 142 7.67 11.31 5.12
CA ALA A 142 8.87 10.50 5.22
C ALA A 142 9.78 10.93 6.38
N ALA A 143 9.96 12.24 6.63
CA ALA A 143 10.80 12.73 7.71
C ALA A 143 10.29 12.30 9.08
N GLU A 144 8.96 12.33 9.30
CA GLU A 144 8.35 11.94 10.59
C GLU A 144 8.63 10.46 10.89
N LEU A 145 8.40 9.56 9.92
CA LEU A 145 8.63 8.13 10.14
C LEU A 145 10.11 7.80 10.29
N LEU A 146 10.95 8.31 9.39
CA LEU A 146 12.37 7.98 9.37
C LEU A 146 13.11 8.49 10.62
N ASN A 147 12.72 9.64 11.17
CA ASN A 147 13.22 10.13 12.44
C ASN A 147 12.95 9.14 13.58
N ILE A 148 11.73 8.61 13.66
CA ILE A 148 11.36 7.66 14.73
C ILE A 148 12.13 6.34 14.57
N LEU A 149 12.34 5.90 13.34
CA LEU A 149 13.05 4.66 13.04
C LEU A 149 14.59 4.79 13.12
N ASN A 150 15.12 5.98 13.44
CA ASN A 150 16.55 6.30 13.46
C ASN A 150 17.29 6.01 12.14
N ASN A 151 16.55 6.00 11.02
CA ASN A 151 17.08 5.77 9.69
C ASN A 151 17.12 7.05 8.84
N PHE A 152 17.04 8.20 9.50
CA PHE A 152 16.92 9.49 8.84
C PHE A 152 18.29 10.13 8.59
N SER A 153 18.58 10.46 7.33
CA SER A 153 19.66 11.36 6.94
C SER A 153 19.08 12.72 6.55
N ALA A 154 19.09 13.67 7.47
CA ALA A 154 18.55 15.01 7.23
C ALA A 154 19.15 15.68 5.97
N LYS A 155 20.44 15.46 5.72
CA LYS A 155 21.14 16.03 4.55
C LYS A 155 20.52 15.53 3.23
N HIS A 156 20.38 14.20 3.07
CA HIS A 156 19.83 13.62 1.85
C HIS A 156 18.34 13.96 1.69
N TYR A 157 17.59 13.94 2.80
CA TYR A 157 16.17 14.30 2.76
C TYR A 157 15.97 15.75 2.32
N ASN A 158 16.71 16.70 2.88
CA ASN A 158 16.58 18.11 2.54
C ASN A 158 16.96 18.37 1.08
N GLN A 159 18.03 17.74 0.60
CA GLN A 159 18.44 17.83 -0.82
C GLN A 159 17.31 17.34 -1.74
N LEU A 160 16.76 16.15 -1.49
CA LEU A 160 15.65 15.60 -2.28
C LEU A 160 14.40 16.47 -2.19
N SER A 161 14.11 17.03 -1.00
CA SER A 161 12.97 17.91 -0.80
C SER A 161 13.10 19.23 -1.56
N GLU A 162 14.30 19.80 -1.61
CA GLU A 162 14.61 21.01 -2.38
C GLU A 162 14.53 20.74 -3.89
N GLU A 163 15.15 19.67 -4.38
CA GLU A 163 15.07 19.25 -5.79
C GLU A 163 13.61 19.00 -6.22
N TYR A 164 12.83 18.36 -5.38
CA TYR A 164 11.41 18.11 -5.63
C TYR A 164 10.59 19.41 -5.68
N ALA A 165 10.85 20.33 -4.76
CA ALA A 165 10.18 21.64 -4.73
C ALA A 165 10.47 22.48 -5.98
N GLU A 166 11.66 22.35 -6.58
CA GLU A 166 12.01 23.04 -7.84
C GLU A 166 11.18 22.53 -9.03
N ILE A 167 10.87 21.22 -9.07
CA ILE A 167 10.06 20.60 -10.15
C ILE A 167 8.62 21.11 -10.16
N PHE A 168 8.08 21.51 -9.00
CA PHE A 168 6.68 21.94 -8.83
C PHE A 168 6.50 23.44 -8.59
N LYS A 169 7.51 24.24 -8.90
CA LYS A 169 7.46 25.72 -8.80
C LYS A 169 6.77 26.41 -9.97
N GLU A 170 6.19 25.66 -10.93
CA GLU A 170 5.43 26.23 -12.06
C GLU A 170 3.96 26.44 -11.73
#